data_6b45be458b845cedba6f3c48d0524be0
#
_entry.id   6b45be458b845cedba6f3c48d0524be0
#
_cell.length_a   1.000
_cell.length_b   1.000
_cell.length_c   1.000
_cell.angle_alpha   90.00
_cell.angle_beta   90.00
_cell.angle_gamma   90.00
#
_symmetry.space_group_name_H-M   'P 1'
#
loop_
_entity.id
_entity.type
_entity.pdbx_description
1 polymer ?
#
loop_
_entity_poly.entity_id
_entity_poly.type
_entity_poly.pdbx_seq_one_letter_code
_entity_poly.pdbx_strand_id
1 'polypeptide(L)'
;MGVAALPPSRCHQMSDLPDDFDCTITTWEYIYGLCRDVSDQVRDDDFEPDVVVALARGGWFAGRCLCDFLGLDDLTSLKMEHYVGTAEKSGEPSVRYPMPEGSVEGKDVLIIDDIADTGGSIERAYEYVTDRDAGEVRTATLQLLGTSEYQPDYVGERLAEWTWIVYPWNFIEDMVDLVSSVMGQADQESFTQEEIRHYLAEFHGIDRIEMEIAQPDRVPEVLDEMERRDVLESAGPGEWRLADG
;
A
#
# COMPACT_ATOMS: atom_id res chain seq x y z
N MET A 1 28.55 -1.64 -8.89
CA MET A 1 28.25 -0.87 -7.66
C MET A 1 27.24 -1.71 -6.91
N GLY A 2 27.53 -2.08 -5.67
CA GLY A 2 26.66 -3.01 -4.95
C GLY A 2 25.38 -2.30 -4.51
N VAL A 3 24.25 -2.86 -4.87
CA VAL A 3 22.97 -2.50 -4.28
C VAL A 3 23.09 -2.82 -2.79
N ALA A 4 23.00 -1.80 -1.93
CA ALA A 4 22.92 -2.03 -0.49
C ALA A 4 21.64 -2.81 -0.22
N ALA A 5 21.79 -4.03 0.31
CA ALA A 5 20.64 -4.81 0.75
C ALA A 5 19.90 -4.03 1.83
N LEU A 6 18.65 -3.68 1.58
CA LEU A 6 17.76 -3.10 2.57
C LEU A 6 17.59 -4.08 3.73
N PRO A 7 17.53 -3.63 4.98
CA PRO A 7 17.37 -4.52 6.11
C PRO A 7 16.02 -5.24 6.06
N PRO A 8 15.97 -6.53 6.39
CA PRO A 8 14.72 -7.28 6.43
C PRO A 8 13.81 -6.77 7.54
N SER A 9 12.52 -6.75 7.25
CA SER A 9 11.37 -6.54 8.15
C SER A 9 11.14 -5.13 8.68
N ARG A 10 10.53 -4.29 7.86
CA ARG A 10 9.68 -3.18 8.29
C ARG A 10 8.63 -2.93 7.20
N CYS A 11 7.38 -2.76 7.59
CA CYS A 11 6.49 -1.91 6.81
C CYS A 11 7.20 -0.55 6.74
N HIS A 12 7.84 -0.24 5.62
CA HIS A 12 8.66 0.95 5.50
C HIS A 12 7.75 2.17 5.61
N GLN A 13 7.98 3.00 6.62
CA GLN A 13 7.54 4.39 6.52
C GLN A 13 8.52 5.07 5.56
N MET A 14 8.03 5.96 4.73
CA MET A 14 8.87 6.65 3.73
C MET A 14 10.10 7.32 4.36
N SER A 15 9.99 7.78 5.62
CA SER A 15 11.10 8.30 6.43
C SER A 15 12.24 7.32 6.72
N ASP A 16 12.04 6.03 6.52
CA ASP A 16 13.05 4.98 6.77
C ASP A 16 13.77 4.54 5.47
N LEU A 17 13.35 5.06 4.31
CA LEU A 17 13.92 4.75 3.01
C LEU A 17 15.16 5.61 2.70
N PRO A 18 16.02 5.16 1.77
CA PRO A 18 17.05 6.02 1.18
C PRO A 18 16.44 7.28 0.55
N ASP A 19 17.25 8.31 0.34
CA ASP A 19 16.82 9.55 -0.30
C ASP A 19 16.35 9.34 -1.75
N ASP A 20 16.86 8.30 -2.43
CA ASP A 20 16.48 7.88 -3.78
C ASP A 20 15.99 6.42 -3.76
N PHE A 21 14.82 6.18 -4.30
CA PHE A 21 14.22 4.86 -4.50
C PHE A 21 13.20 4.88 -5.62
N ASP A 22 13.04 3.76 -6.29
CA ASP A 22 12.09 3.65 -7.40
C ASP A 22 10.64 3.56 -6.90
N CYS A 23 9.76 4.33 -7.55
CA CYS A 23 8.31 4.30 -7.33
C CYS A 23 7.58 3.80 -8.58
N THR A 24 6.50 3.07 -8.36
CA THR A 24 5.57 2.66 -9.40
C THR A 24 4.19 3.22 -9.11
N ILE A 25 3.67 4.08 -10.01
CA ILE A 25 2.31 4.62 -9.88
C ILE A 25 1.34 3.68 -10.57
N THR A 26 0.32 3.23 -9.84
CA THR A 26 -0.68 2.30 -10.36
C THR A 26 -1.98 3.01 -10.75
N THR A 27 -2.78 2.34 -11.59
CA THR A 27 -4.11 2.81 -12.03
C THR A 27 -5.23 1.99 -11.39
N TRP A 28 -6.43 2.56 -11.31
CA TRP A 28 -7.62 1.82 -10.89
C TRP A 28 -7.89 0.60 -11.77
N GLU A 29 -7.73 0.73 -13.09
CA GLU A 29 -7.96 -0.35 -14.05
C GLU A 29 -6.99 -1.52 -13.84
N TYR A 30 -5.71 -1.20 -13.63
CA TYR A 30 -4.68 -2.20 -13.35
C TYR A 30 -5.00 -2.97 -12.06
N ILE A 31 -5.29 -2.25 -10.96
CA ILE A 31 -5.61 -2.86 -9.67
C ILE A 31 -6.89 -3.71 -9.73
N TYR A 32 -7.91 -3.21 -10.45
CA TYR A 32 -9.13 -3.97 -10.69
C TYR A 32 -8.87 -5.26 -11.48
N GLY A 33 -7.91 -5.22 -12.42
CA GLY A 33 -7.40 -6.41 -13.12
C GLY A 33 -6.81 -7.43 -12.16
N LEU A 34 -5.92 -7.00 -11.24
CA LEU A 34 -5.34 -7.89 -10.22
C LEU A 34 -6.41 -8.52 -9.31
N CYS A 35 -7.43 -7.76 -8.93
CA CYS A 35 -8.56 -8.32 -8.17
C CYS A 35 -9.29 -9.43 -8.94
N ARG A 36 -9.45 -9.26 -10.26
CA ARG A 36 -10.05 -10.29 -11.12
C ARG A 36 -9.18 -11.53 -11.18
N ASP A 37 -7.87 -11.36 -11.38
CA ASP A 37 -6.92 -12.46 -11.46
C ASP A 37 -6.88 -13.27 -10.15
N VAL A 38 -6.95 -12.61 -9.00
CA VAL A 38 -7.08 -13.27 -7.68
C VAL A 38 -8.41 -14.03 -7.59
N SER A 39 -9.53 -13.41 -8.02
CA SER A 39 -10.85 -14.06 -7.96
C SER A 39 -10.93 -15.30 -8.86
N ASP A 40 -10.24 -15.28 -10.01
CA ASP A 40 -10.18 -16.43 -10.91
C ASP A 40 -9.35 -17.57 -10.30
N GLN A 41 -8.24 -17.27 -9.62
CA GLN A 41 -7.47 -18.26 -8.86
C GLN A 41 -8.29 -18.92 -7.75
N VAL A 42 -9.09 -18.15 -7.00
CA VAL A 42 -9.98 -18.67 -5.95
C VAL A 42 -11.00 -19.66 -6.54
N ARG A 43 -11.59 -19.33 -7.70
CA ARG A 43 -12.55 -20.22 -8.40
C ARG A 43 -11.89 -21.47 -8.96
N ASP A 44 -10.68 -21.34 -9.51
CA ASP A 44 -9.94 -22.45 -10.10
C ASP A 44 -9.47 -23.46 -9.03
N ASP A 45 -9.36 -23.06 -7.78
CA ASP A 45 -9.04 -23.90 -6.61
C ASP A 45 -10.29 -24.50 -5.94
N ASP A 46 -11.48 -24.29 -6.54
CA ASP A 46 -12.78 -24.72 -5.99
C ASP A 46 -13.00 -24.27 -4.52
N PHE A 47 -12.35 -23.16 -4.10
CA PHE A 47 -12.54 -22.58 -2.78
C PHE A 47 -13.75 -21.63 -2.76
N GLU A 48 -14.73 -21.90 -1.89
CA GLU A 48 -15.95 -21.11 -1.76
C GLU A 48 -16.00 -20.39 -0.40
N PRO A 49 -15.37 -19.21 -0.26
CA PRO A 49 -15.37 -18.48 1.00
C PRO A 49 -16.76 -17.97 1.37
N ASP A 50 -17.11 -18.05 2.66
CA ASP A 50 -18.31 -17.45 3.22
C ASP A 50 -18.14 -15.96 3.53
N VAL A 51 -16.89 -15.54 3.83
CA VAL A 51 -16.57 -14.18 4.24
C VAL A 51 -15.18 -13.75 3.76
N VAL A 52 -15.06 -12.49 3.35
CA VAL A 52 -13.78 -11.85 3.09
C VAL A 52 -13.35 -11.04 4.31
N VAL A 53 -12.10 -11.23 4.74
CA VAL A 53 -11.44 -10.41 5.77
C VAL A 53 -10.40 -9.52 5.12
N ALA A 54 -10.71 -8.24 4.97
CA ALA A 54 -9.79 -7.26 4.38
C ALA A 54 -8.88 -6.64 5.44
N LEU A 55 -7.57 -6.64 5.20
CA LEU A 55 -6.64 -5.95 6.08
C LEU A 55 -6.73 -4.43 5.89
N ALA A 56 -7.00 -3.73 6.96
CA ALA A 56 -7.15 -2.28 6.91
C ALA A 56 -5.76 -1.60 6.97
N ARG A 57 -5.51 -0.61 6.09
CA ARG A 57 -6.46 0.10 5.20
C ARG A 57 -6.41 -0.41 3.75
N GLY A 58 -5.24 -0.82 3.25
CA GLY A 58 -4.99 -1.08 1.84
C GLY A 58 -5.88 -2.18 1.24
N GLY A 59 -6.07 -3.27 1.97
CA GLY A 59 -6.90 -4.40 1.53
C GLY A 59 -8.40 -4.12 1.37
N TRP A 60 -8.92 -2.97 1.81
CA TRP A 60 -10.37 -2.68 1.74
C TRP A 60 -10.91 -2.64 0.31
N PHE A 61 -10.17 -2.00 -0.60
CA PHE A 61 -10.60 -1.95 -2.00
C PHE A 61 -10.61 -3.35 -2.62
N ALA A 62 -9.52 -4.10 -2.41
CA ALA A 62 -9.39 -5.48 -2.88
C ALA A 62 -10.52 -6.36 -2.32
N GLY A 63 -10.77 -6.30 -1.01
CA GLY A 63 -11.84 -7.06 -0.36
C GLY A 63 -13.21 -6.77 -0.96
N ARG A 64 -13.54 -5.48 -1.22
CA ARG A 64 -14.82 -5.13 -1.85
C ARG A 64 -14.92 -5.66 -3.28
N CYS A 65 -13.85 -5.59 -4.06
CA CYS A 65 -13.84 -6.13 -5.42
C CYS A 65 -13.97 -7.65 -5.45
N LEU A 66 -13.29 -8.36 -4.55
CA LEU A 66 -13.41 -9.81 -4.45
C LEU A 66 -14.82 -10.24 -4.07
N CYS A 67 -15.49 -9.55 -3.14
CA CYS A 67 -16.89 -9.82 -2.83
C CYS A 67 -17.78 -9.66 -4.06
N ASP A 68 -17.54 -8.64 -4.89
CA ASP A 68 -18.32 -8.43 -6.12
C ASP A 68 -18.09 -9.57 -7.14
N PHE A 69 -16.82 -9.92 -7.37
CA PHE A 69 -16.46 -10.98 -8.30
C PHE A 69 -16.96 -12.35 -7.83
N LEU A 70 -16.82 -12.69 -6.55
CA LEU A 70 -17.17 -13.99 -6.00
C LEU A 70 -18.66 -14.11 -5.60
N GLY A 71 -19.41 -12.99 -5.65
CA GLY A 71 -20.82 -12.96 -5.28
C GLY A 71 -21.06 -13.08 -3.78
N LEU A 72 -20.18 -12.52 -2.96
CA LEU A 72 -20.23 -12.58 -1.50
C LEU A 72 -20.86 -11.33 -0.91
N ASP A 73 -21.71 -11.51 0.09
CA ASP A 73 -22.32 -10.41 0.85
C ASP A 73 -21.50 -10.05 2.10
N ASP A 74 -20.78 -11.01 2.68
CA ASP A 74 -20.06 -10.85 3.94
C ASP A 74 -18.63 -10.34 3.72
N LEU A 75 -18.38 -9.09 4.16
CA LEU A 75 -17.08 -8.43 4.20
C LEU A 75 -16.84 -7.86 5.60
N THR A 76 -15.74 -8.26 6.21
CA THR A 76 -15.27 -7.65 7.47
C THR A 76 -13.82 -7.20 7.33
N SER A 77 -13.29 -6.52 8.34
CA SER A 77 -11.90 -6.10 8.33
C SER A 77 -11.27 -6.14 9.71
N LEU A 78 -9.95 -6.26 9.72
CA LEU A 78 -9.14 -6.04 10.91
C LEU A 78 -7.96 -5.13 10.56
N LYS A 79 -7.47 -4.36 11.53
CA LYS A 79 -6.30 -3.52 11.31
C LYS A 79 -5.09 -4.12 12.02
N MET A 80 -4.07 -4.40 11.22
CA MET A 80 -2.74 -4.74 11.70
C MET A 80 -1.92 -3.45 11.89
N GLU A 81 -1.07 -3.42 12.91
CA GLU A 81 -0.08 -2.37 13.13
C GLU A 81 1.26 -2.98 13.52
N HIS A 82 2.33 -2.45 12.94
CA HIS A 82 3.68 -2.74 13.41
C HIS A 82 3.97 -1.86 14.62
N TYR A 83 4.12 -2.45 15.79
CA TYR A 83 4.41 -1.70 17.00
C TYR A 83 5.88 -1.29 17.03
N VAL A 84 6.16 -0.02 16.78
CA VAL A 84 7.45 0.61 17.02
C VAL A 84 7.46 1.16 18.45
N GLY A 85 7.44 0.28 19.43
CA GLY A 85 7.50 0.70 20.84
C GLY A 85 8.95 0.87 21.30
N THR A 86 9.20 1.90 22.12
CA THR A 86 10.52 2.25 22.67
C THR A 86 11.14 1.21 23.61
N ALA A 87 10.50 0.08 23.86
CA ALA A 87 10.96 -0.94 24.83
C ALA A 87 11.00 -2.39 24.29
N GLU A 88 10.45 -2.72 23.13
CA GLU A 88 10.50 -4.06 22.57
C GLU A 88 11.08 -4.03 21.14
N LYS A 89 12.15 -4.81 20.95
CA LYS A 89 12.93 -4.87 19.71
C LYS A 89 12.33 -5.78 18.62
N SER A 90 11.10 -6.27 18.78
CA SER A 90 10.42 -7.08 17.77
C SER A 90 9.29 -6.27 17.16
N GLY A 91 9.50 -5.76 15.94
CA GLY A 91 8.46 -5.08 15.14
C GLY A 91 7.43 -6.08 14.59
N GLU A 92 6.97 -7.06 15.38
CA GLU A 92 5.95 -8.00 14.95
C GLU A 92 4.60 -7.31 14.81
N PRO A 93 3.84 -7.60 13.73
CA PRO A 93 2.51 -7.06 13.54
C PRO A 93 1.55 -7.48 14.67
N SER A 94 0.77 -6.54 15.17
CA SER A 94 -0.27 -6.80 16.18
C SER A 94 -1.62 -6.27 15.70
N VAL A 95 -2.70 -6.89 16.19
CA VAL A 95 -4.07 -6.45 15.86
C VAL A 95 -4.42 -5.21 16.67
N ARG A 96 -4.56 -4.07 15.99
CA ARG A 96 -4.98 -2.81 16.62
C ARG A 96 -6.50 -2.69 16.71
N TYR A 97 -7.19 -2.96 15.62
CA TYR A 97 -8.64 -2.97 15.58
C TYR A 97 -9.11 -4.35 15.20
N PRO A 98 -9.65 -5.13 16.16
CA PRO A 98 -10.16 -6.48 15.90
C PRO A 98 -11.46 -6.42 15.10
N MET A 99 -11.72 -7.49 14.36
CA MET A 99 -13.03 -7.70 13.75
C MET A 99 -14.09 -8.04 14.82
N PRO A 100 -15.39 -7.89 14.52
CA PRO A 100 -16.47 -8.26 15.42
C PRO A 100 -16.40 -9.74 15.84
N GLU A 101 -16.79 -10.03 17.08
CA GLU A 101 -16.83 -11.39 17.63
C GLU A 101 -17.80 -12.26 16.82
N GLY A 102 -17.45 -13.51 16.53
CA GLY A 102 -18.26 -14.46 15.78
C GLY A 102 -18.31 -14.20 14.26
N SER A 103 -17.63 -13.20 13.73
CA SER A 103 -17.71 -12.89 12.28
C SER A 103 -17.11 -13.98 11.38
N VAL A 104 -16.24 -14.83 11.89
CA VAL A 104 -15.56 -15.91 11.14
C VAL A 104 -15.80 -17.32 11.71
N GLU A 105 -16.48 -17.44 12.83
CA GLU A 105 -16.72 -18.72 13.51
C GLU A 105 -17.48 -19.71 12.61
N GLY A 106 -16.85 -20.85 12.32
CA GLY A 106 -17.38 -21.92 11.47
C GLY A 106 -17.50 -21.56 9.99
N LYS A 107 -16.96 -20.42 9.54
CA LYS A 107 -16.99 -19.96 8.16
C LYS A 107 -15.68 -20.25 7.44
N ASP A 108 -15.74 -20.47 6.13
CA ASP A 108 -14.60 -20.46 5.25
C ASP A 108 -14.22 -19.02 4.93
N VAL A 109 -12.94 -18.67 5.10
CA VAL A 109 -12.46 -17.28 5.15
C VAL A 109 -11.41 -17.02 4.11
N LEU A 110 -11.61 -15.96 3.30
CA LEU A 110 -10.57 -15.39 2.44
C LEU A 110 -10.01 -14.11 3.06
N ILE A 111 -8.74 -14.13 3.47
CA ILE A 111 -8.02 -12.94 3.94
C ILE A 111 -7.38 -12.26 2.74
N ILE A 112 -7.48 -10.93 2.64
CA ILE A 112 -6.89 -10.15 1.53
C ILE A 112 -6.18 -8.90 2.03
N ASP A 113 -4.98 -8.66 1.49
CA ASP A 113 -4.29 -7.36 1.57
C ASP A 113 -3.93 -6.85 0.17
N ASP A 114 -3.60 -5.56 0.04
CA ASP A 114 -3.15 -4.98 -1.22
C ASP A 114 -1.73 -5.44 -1.57
N ILE A 115 -0.83 -5.47 -0.59
CA ILE A 115 0.57 -5.85 -0.79
C ILE A 115 1.09 -6.71 0.36
N ALA A 116 1.89 -7.71 0.02
CA ALA A 116 2.71 -8.43 0.96
C ALA A 116 4.20 -8.08 0.72
N ASP A 117 4.71 -7.12 1.49
CA ASP A 117 6.14 -6.75 1.46
C ASP A 117 6.97 -7.78 2.20
N THR A 118 6.88 -7.85 3.53
CA THR A 118 7.50 -8.91 4.34
C THR A 118 6.58 -10.11 4.55
N GLY A 119 5.28 -9.92 4.34
CA GLY A 119 4.23 -10.89 4.57
C GLY A 119 3.74 -11.00 6.01
N GLY A 120 4.41 -10.36 6.96
CA GLY A 120 4.09 -10.48 8.39
C GLY A 120 2.66 -10.07 8.77
N SER A 121 2.06 -9.07 8.09
CA SER A 121 0.68 -8.66 8.35
C SER A 121 -0.32 -9.76 7.98
N ILE A 122 -0.14 -10.38 6.82
CA ILE A 122 -1.02 -11.47 6.35
C ILE A 122 -0.83 -12.73 7.22
N GLU A 123 0.41 -13.09 7.53
CA GLU A 123 0.72 -14.23 8.41
C GLU A 123 0.04 -14.08 9.77
N ARG A 124 0.19 -12.92 10.39
CA ARG A 124 -0.43 -12.64 11.69
C ARG A 124 -1.96 -12.58 11.63
N ALA A 125 -2.52 -12.10 10.52
CA ALA A 125 -3.95 -12.12 10.29
C ALA A 125 -4.48 -13.55 10.12
N TYR A 126 -3.73 -14.40 9.42
CA TYR A 126 -4.06 -15.82 9.28
C TYR A 126 -4.11 -16.52 10.64
N GLU A 127 -3.09 -16.36 11.49
CA GLU A 127 -3.09 -16.88 12.85
C GLU A 127 -4.28 -16.36 13.66
N TYR A 128 -4.52 -15.03 13.59
CA TYR A 128 -5.60 -14.39 14.34
C TYR A 128 -6.99 -14.91 13.93
N VAL A 129 -7.24 -15.17 12.66
CA VAL A 129 -8.50 -15.72 12.15
C VAL A 129 -8.64 -17.19 12.52
N THR A 130 -7.58 -17.97 12.35
CA THR A 130 -7.57 -19.42 12.68
C THR A 130 -7.84 -19.67 14.16
N ASP A 131 -7.31 -18.83 15.06
CA ASP A 131 -7.55 -18.90 16.50
C ASP A 131 -9.01 -18.59 16.92
N ARG A 132 -9.88 -18.24 15.95
CA ARG A 132 -11.31 -17.89 16.16
C ARG A 132 -12.29 -18.90 15.62
N ASP A 133 -11.89 -20.16 15.62
CA ASP A 133 -12.73 -21.27 15.19
C ASP A 133 -13.30 -21.08 13.76
N ALA A 134 -12.55 -20.43 12.86
CA ALA A 134 -12.85 -20.37 11.44
C ALA A 134 -12.81 -21.78 10.82
N GLY A 135 -13.50 -21.98 9.71
CA GLY A 135 -13.41 -23.18 8.90
C GLY A 135 -12.10 -23.22 8.12
N GLU A 136 -12.15 -23.36 6.81
CA GLU A 136 -10.98 -23.23 5.97
C GLU A 136 -10.56 -21.76 5.85
N VAL A 137 -9.26 -21.45 6.00
CA VAL A 137 -8.71 -20.09 5.86
C VAL A 137 -7.71 -20.07 4.72
N ARG A 138 -7.95 -19.21 3.74
CA ARG A 138 -7.03 -18.92 2.64
C ARG A 138 -6.63 -17.46 2.65
N THR A 139 -5.46 -17.18 2.09
CA THR A 139 -4.86 -15.85 2.06
C THR A 139 -4.61 -15.38 0.63
N ALA A 140 -4.77 -14.08 0.41
CA ALA A 140 -4.56 -13.46 -0.89
C ALA A 140 -3.84 -12.11 -0.75
N THR A 141 -3.12 -11.72 -1.79
CA THR A 141 -2.59 -10.37 -1.95
C THR A 141 -2.68 -9.95 -3.41
N LEU A 142 -2.88 -8.65 -3.66
CA LEU A 142 -2.82 -8.15 -5.04
C LEU A 142 -1.38 -8.18 -5.55
N GLN A 143 -0.42 -7.76 -4.72
CA GLN A 143 0.99 -7.76 -5.10
C GLN A 143 1.86 -8.40 -4.01
N LEU A 144 2.81 -9.23 -4.44
CA LEU A 144 3.75 -9.91 -3.56
C LEU A 144 5.17 -9.48 -3.92
N LEU A 145 5.87 -8.84 -3.00
CA LEU A 145 7.27 -8.50 -3.17
C LEU A 145 8.18 -9.70 -2.95
N GLY A 146 9.32 -9.73 -3.65
CA GLY A 146 10.34 -10.78 -3.49
C GLY A 146 10.97 -10.84 -2.09
N THR A 147 10.77 -9.82 -1.27
CA THR A 147 11.19 -9.74 0.14
C THR A 147 10.27 -10.49 1.09
N SER A 148 9.09 -10.91 0.65
CA SER A 148 8.10 -11.56 1.50
C SER A 148 8.54 -12.98 1.91
N GLU A 149 8.57 -13.22 3.21
CA GLU A 149 8.80 -14.54 3.81
C GLU A 149 7.52 -15.39 3.85
N TYR A 150 6.35 -14.75 3.86
CA TYR A 150 5.06 -15.43 3.78
C TYR A 150 4.60 -15.56 2.33
N GLN A 151 4.03 -16.71 1.99
CA GLN A 151 3.50 -16.98 0.65
C GLN A 151 1.98 -17.11 0.72
N PRO A 152 1.21 -16.09 0.33
CA PRO A 152 -0.24 -16.19 0.22
C PRO A 152 -0.67 -17.29 -0.77
N ASP A 153 -1.86 -17.88 -0.53
CA ASP A 153 -2.42 -18.90 -1.40
C ASP A 153 -2.69 -18.35 -2.81
N TYR A 154 -3.20 -17.11 -2.89
CA TYR A 154 -3.54 -16.43 -4.14
C TYR A 154 -2.77 -15.12 -4.27
N VAL A 155 -2.20 -14.86 -5.42
CA VAL A 155 -1.36 -13.68 -5.70
C VAL A 155 -1.71 -13.11 -7.07
N GLY A 156 -2.10 -11.84 -7.12
CA GLY A 156 -2.39 -11.16 -8.38
C GLY A 156 -1.12 -10.97 -9.22
N GLU A 157 -0.06 -10.43 -8.62
CA GLU A 157 1.23 -10.23 -9.28
C GLU A 157 2.40 -10.47 -8.33
N ARG A 158 3.50 -10.99 -8.86
CA ARG A 158 4.76 -11.17 -8.13
C ARG A 158 5.80 -10.18 -8.67
N LEU A 159 6.32 -9.32 -7.80
CA LEU A 159 7.34 -8.34 -8.11
C LEU A 159 8.71 -8.86 -7.65
N ALA A 160 9.64 -8.99 -8.59
CA ALA A 160 10.98 -9.53 -8.32
C ALA A 160 11.88 -8.52 -7.60
N GLU A 161 11.71 -7.23 -7.89
CA GLU A 161 12.48 -6.14 -7.32
C GLU A 161 11.58 -5.31 -6.40
N TRP A 162 12.19 -4.76 -5.35
CA TRP A 162 11.47 -3.88 -4.44
C TRP A 162 11.24 -2.51 -5.12
N THR A 163 10.02 -2.00 -5.02
CA THR A 163 9.62 -0.65 -5.45
C THR A 163 8.57 -0.13 -4.49
N TRP A 164 8.53 1.19 -4.30
CA TRP A 164 7.41 1.82 -3.60
C TRP A 164 6.21 1.89 -4.54
N ILE A 165 5.07 1.34 -4.13
CA ILE A 165 3.88 1.30 -4.96
C ILE A 165 2.88 2.37 -4.51
N VAL A 166 2.66 3.34 -5.38
CA VAL A 166 1.67 4.40 -5.17
C VAL A 166 0.32 3.91 -5.69
N TYR A 167 -0.53 3.52 -4.77
CA TYR A 167 -1.89 3.06 -5.08
C TYR A 167 -2.86 4.23 -5.31
N PRO A 168 -3.91 4.05 -6.15
CA PRO A 168 -4.86 5.12 -6.44
C PRO A 168 -5.61 5.65 -5.20
N TRP A 169 -5.83 4.82 -4.18
CA TRP A 169 -6.46 5.21 -2.92
C TRP A 169 -5.53 5.89 -1.92
N ASN A 170 -4.22 5.73 -2.07
CA ASN A 170 -3.18 6.38 -1.26
C ASN A 170 -2.49 7.53 -2.00
N PHE A 171 -2.86 7.81 -3.24
CA PHE A 171 -2.13 8.72 -4.13
C PHE A 171 -1.79 10.07 -3.49
N ILE A 172 -2.76 10.71 -2.82
CA ILE A 172 -2.50 12.00 -2.17
C ILE A 172 -1.53 11.84 -0.99
N GLU A 173 -1.71 10.82 -0.15
CA GLU A 173 -0.86 10.54 1.02
C GLU A 173 0.58 10.32 0.57
N ASP A 174 0.80 9.38 -0.35
CA ASP A 174 2.14 9.06 -0.87
C ASP A 174 2.78 10.24 -1.60
N MET A 175 2.03 10.98 -2.43
CA MET A 175 2.56 12.11 -3.18
C MET A 175 2.90 13.32 -2.29
N VAL A 176 2.18 13.54 -1.20
CA VAL A 176 2.55 14.57 -0.20
C VAL A 176 3.92 14.26 0.39
N ASP A 177 4.17 13.01 0.75
CA ASP A 177 5.44 12.57 1.32
C ASP A 177 6.57 12.63 0.28
N LEU A 178 6.33 12.14 -0.96
CA LEU A 178 7.31 12.18 -2.05
C LEU A 178 7.68 13.61 -2.46
N VAL A 179 6.70 14.50 -2.62
CA VAL A 179 6.95 15.91 -2.95
C VAL A 179 7.70 16.61 -1.82
N SER A 180 7.33 16.36 -0.55
CA SER A 180 8.04 16.93 0.59
C SER A 180 9.49 16.45 0.64
N SER A 181 9.73 15.17 0.35
CA SER A 181 11.06 14.57 0.31
C SER A 181 11.94 15.22 -0.76
N VAL A 182 11.48 15.30 -2.01
CA VAL A 182 12.28 15.87 -3.11
C VAL A 182 12.54 17.37 -2.93
N MET A 183 11.56 18.13 -2.39
CA MET A 183 11.77 19.55 -2.07
C MET A 183 12.74 19.76 -0.91
N GLY A 184 12.75 18.85 0.06
CA GLY A 184 13.70 18.91 1.18
C GLY A 184 15.14 18.53 0.81
N GLN A 185 15.31 17.71 -0.23
CA GLN A 185 16.63 17.25 -0.71
C GLN A 185 17.26 18.21 -1.70
N ALA A 186 16.45 18.89 -2.51
CA ALA A 186 16.96 19.83 -3.51
C ALA A 186 17.53 21.10 -2.84
N ASP A 187 18.69 21.59 -3.33
CA ASP A 187 19.32 22.83 -2.87
C ASP A 187 18.63 24.06 -3.49
N GLN A 188 17.33 24.23 -3.16
CA GLN A 188 16.46 25.27 -3.73
C GLN A 188 15.44 25.73 -2.70
N GLU A 189 15.15 27.05 -2.67
CA GLU A 189 14.22 27.65 -1.69
C GLU A 189 12.77 27.65 -2.12
N SER A 190 12.50 27.68 -3.44
CA SER A 190 11.14 27.65 -4.00
C SER A 190 11.10 26.81 -5.29
N PHE A 191 9.96 26.21 -5.60
CA PHE A 191 9.79 25.25 -6.68
C PHE A 191 8.56 25.59 -7.49
N THR A 192 8.68 25.51 -8.81
CA THR A 192 7.55 25.42 -9.73
C THR A 192 7.05 23.98 -9.82
N GLN A 193 5.83 23.79 -10.32
CA GLN A 193 5.29 22.44 -10.56
C GLN A 193 6.18 21.61 -11.51
N GLU A 194 6.80 22.23 -12.51
CA GLU A 194 7.68 21.53 -13.46
C GLU A 194 8.98 21.08 -12.78
N GLU A 195 9.54 21.86 -11.88
CA GLU A 195 10.72 21.48 -11.11
C GLU A 195 10.41 20.34 -10.13
N ILE A 196 9.25 20.39 -9.46
CA ILE A 196 8.78 19.28 -8.59
C ILE A 196 8.67 17.98 -9.42
N ARG A 197 8.05 18.04 -10.61
CA ARG A 197 7.96 16.87 -11.51
C ARG A 197 9.34 16.38 -11.96
N HIS A 198 10.28 17.29 -12.21
CA HIS A 198 11.64 16.94 -12.56
C HIS A 198 12.34 16.16 -11.44
N TYR A 199 12.25 16.66 -10.21
CA TYR A 199 12.86 16.00 -9.06
C TYR A 199 12.18 14.65 -8.71
N LEU A 200 10.85 14.55 -8.86
CA LEU A 200 10.17 13.26 -8.72
C LEU A 200 10.68 12.21 -9.73
N ALA A 201 10.98 12.63 -10.95
CA ALA A 201 11.59 11.74 -11.94
C ALA A 201 13.06 11.40 -11.62
N GLU A 202 13.82 12.36 -11.12
CA GLU A 202 15.25 12.19 -10.80
C GLU A 202 15.47 11.29 -9.58
N PHE A 203 14.73 11.52 -8.48
CA PHE A 203 14.93 10.81 -7.21
C PHE A 203 14.10 9.52 -7.08
N HIS A 204 12.95 9.46 -7.73
CA HIS A 204 11.99 8.36 -7.54
C HIS A 204 11.56 7.65 -8.83
N GLY A 205 12.21 7.97 -9.97
CA GLY A 205 11.91 7.33 -11.24
C GLY A 205 10.50 7.62 -11.79
N ILE A 206 9.77 8.57 -11.19
CA ILE A 206 8.39 8.88 -11.59
C ILE A 206 8.39 9.72 -12.86
N ASP A 207 8.33 9.05 -14.02
CA ASP A 207 8.27 9.73 -15.32
C ASP A 207 6.98 10.54 -15.48
N ARG A 208 7.12 11.73 -16.09
CA ARG A 208 5.97 12.65 -16.31
C ARG A 208 4.86 12.02 -17.14
N ILE A 209 5.23 11.28 -18.18
CA ILE A 209 4.26 10.67 -19.10
C ILE A 209 3.53 9.53 -18.40
N GLU A 210 4.27 8.71 -17.67
CA GLU A 210 3.69 7.62 -16.89
C GLU A 210 2.74 8.14 -15.82
N MET A 211 3.12 9.21 -15.10
CA MET A 211 2.25 9.86 -14.13
C MET A 211 0.97 10.40 -14.76
N GLU A 212 1.06 11.10 -15.90
CA GLU A 212 -0.13 11.64 -16.59
C GLU A 212 -1.03 10.55 -17.17
N ILE A 213 -0.48 9.39 -17.53
CA ILE A 213 -1.27 8.23 -17.96
C ILE A 213 -1.96 7.58 -16.76
N ALA A 214 -1.23 7.38 -15.68
CA ALA A 214 -1.75 6.69 -14.50
C ALA A 214 -2.73 7.54 -13.68
N GLN A 215 -2.42 8.83 -13.52
CA GLN A 215 -3.14 9.76 -12.64
C GLN A 215 -3.19 11.16 -13.31
N PRO A 216 -4.01 11.35 -14.37
CA PRO A 216 -4.05 12.58 -15.12
C PRO A 216 -4.43 13.79 -14.26
N ASP A 217 -3.73 14.91 -14.47
CA ASP A 217 -3.96 16.21 -13.81
C ASP A 217 -4.00 16.21 -12.28
N ARG A 218 -3.39 15.20 -11.60
CA ARG A 218 -3.47 15.06 -10.17
C ARG A 218 -2.37 15.79 -9.38
N VAL A 219 -1.27 16.21 -10.03
CA VAL A 219 -0.21 16.96 -9.32
C VAL A 219 -0.71 18.29 -8.75
N PRO A 220 -1.51 19.10 -9.50
CA PRO A 220 -2.14 20.29 -8.90
C PRO A 220 -2.99 19.98 -7.65
N GLU A 221 -3.77 18.89 -7.68
CA GLU A 221 -4.56 18.44 -6.52
C GLU A 221 -3.67 18.13 -5.31
N VAL A 222 -2.51 17.51 -5.51
CA VAL A 222 -1.53 17.25 -4.45
C VAL A 222 -1.01 18.56 -3.85
N LEU A 223 -0.59 19.51 -4.70
CA LEU A 223 -0.07 20.80 -4.24
C LEU A 223 -1.13 21.60 -3.48
N ASP A 224 -2.38 21.62 -3.98
CA ASP A 224 -3.51 22.24 -3.29
C ASP A 224 -3.78 21.61 -1.92
N GLU A 225 -3.61 20.28 -1.82
CA GLU A 225 -3.80 19.57 -0.56
C GLU A 225 -2.64 19.81 0.42
N MET A 226 -1.41 19.91 -0.08
CA MET A 226 -0.25 20.25 0.73
C MET A 226 -0.36 21.67 1.31
N GLU A 227 -0.86 22.64 0.54
CA GLU A 227 -1.18 23.98 1.07
C GLU A 227 -2.26 23.92 2.15
N ARG A 228 -3.33 23.13 1.96
CA ARG A 228 -4.41 22.96 2.97
C ARG A 228 -3.93 22.31 4.27
N ARG A 229 -2.87 21.50 4.21
CA ARG A 229 -2.27 20.83 5.37
C ARG A 229 -1.14 21.65 6.00
N ASP A 230 -0.91 22.88 5.54
CA ASP A 230 0.20 23.73 5.95
C ASP A 230 1.58 23.05 5.76
N VAL A 231 1.71 22.15 4.76
CA VAL A 231 2.98 21.54 4.36
C VAL A 231 3.72 22.41 3.36
N LEU A 232 2.97 23.07 2.47
CA LEU A 232 3.50 24.06 1.52
C LEU A 232 2.94 25.43 1.77
N GLU A 233 3.71 26.45 1.42
CA GLU A 233 3.25 27.84 1.32
C GLU A 233 3.65 28.44 -0.03
N SER A 234 2.84 29.40 -0.52
CA SER A 234 3.12 30.11 -1.76
C SER A 234 4.37 30.98 -1.61
N ALA A 235 5.35 30.79 -2.49
CA ALA A 235 6.55 31.61 -2.59
C ALA A 235 6.43 32.69 -3.69
N GLY A 236 5.41 32.60 -4.56
CA GLY A 236 5.14 33.48 -5.67
C GLY A 236 4.07 32.91 -6.60
N PRO A 237 3.75 33.58 -7.70
CA PRO A 237 2.76 33.08 -8.65
C PRO A 237 3.22 31.75 -9.31
N GLY A 238 2.62 30.61 -8.89
CA GLY A 238 2.95 29.28 -9.39
C GLY A 238 4.25 28.72 -8.81
N GLU A 239 4.68 29.22 -7.67
CA GLU A 239 5.85 28.73 -6.93
C GLU A 239 5.47 28.41 -5.49
N TRP A 240 6.04 27.34 -4.96
CA TRP A 240 5.82 26.83 -3.61
C TRP A 240 7.14 26.60 -2.88
N ARG A 241 7.09 26.68 -1.56
CA ARG A 241 8.17 26.23 -0.68
C ARG A 241 7.59 25.40 0.46
N LEU A 242 8.44 24.57 1.09
CA LEU A 242 8.05 23.88 2.31
C LEU A 242 7.76 24.92 3.41
N ALA A 243 6.68 24.72 4.15
CA ALA A 243 6.35 25.57 5.29
C ALA A 243 7.38 25.36 6.42
N ASP A 244 7.71 26.44 7.12
CA ASP A 244 8.54 26.35 8.32
C ASP A 244 7.77 25.56 9.41
N GLY A 245 8.26 24.38 9.80
CA GLY A 245 7.66 23.46 10.78
C GLY A 245 7.73 23.92 12.22
#